data_06f09fb6b8a17e3c9f3cad9888231615
#
_entry.id   06f09fb6b8a17e3c9f3cad9888231615
#
_cell.length_a   1.000
_cell.length_b   1.000
_cell.length_c   1.000
_cell.angle_alpha   90.00
_cell.angle_beta   90.00
_cell.angle_gamma   90.00
#
_symmetry.space_group_name_H-M   'P 1'
#
loop_
_entity.id
_entity.type
_entity.pdbx_description
1 polymer ?
#
loop_
_entity_poly.entity_id
_entity_poly.type
_entity_poly.pdbx_seq_one_letter_code
_entity_poly.pdbx_strand_id
1 'polypeptide(L)'
;MTPFYNMQEVFDITLPLSGKTLHYPGDSTLVFKKESDIAQGDSLTASHVSMNCHIGTHVDAPAHFLGDGETLDELRLGRFHGSAIVYEILDCDVITRQDLPELKTSDRHHVFLKTKNSELLQLEEFSSRYC
;
A
#
# COMPACT_ATOMS: atom_id res chain seq x y z
N MET A 1 -14.84 -6.06 36.61
CA MET A 1 -14.55 -6.99 35.50
C MET A 1 -13.92 -6.20 34.37
N THR A 2 -12.63 -6.25 34.25
CA THR A 2 -11.89 -5.66 33.11
C THR A 2 -12.16 -6.51 31.88
N PRO A 3 -12.60 -5.96 30.75
CA PRO A 3 -12.73 -6.74 29.55
C PRO A 3 -11.33 -7.18 29.13
N PHE A 4 -11.11 -8.49 29.11
CA PHE A 4 -9.97 -9.06 28.43
C PHE A 4 -10.12 -8.74 26.95
N TYR A 5 -9.48 -7.67 26.48
CA TYR A 5 -9.19 -7.52 25.08
C TYR A 5 -8.25 -8.67 24.72
N ASN A 6 -8.79 -9.64 24.00
CA ASN A 6 -7.99 -10.63 23.31
C ASN A 6 -7.17 -9.82 22.29
N MET A 7 -5.93 -9.50 22.63
CA MET A 7 -5.03 -8.79 21.70
C MET A 7 -4.77 -9.78 20.57
N GLN A 8 -5.55 -9.66 19.51
CA GLN A 8 -5.18 -10.27 18.23
C GLN A 8 -3.80 -9.73 17.87
N GLU A 9 -2.91 -10.61 17.49
CA GLU A 9 -1.59 -10.22 17.02
C GLU A 9 -1.77 -9.35 15.77
N VAL A 10 -1.19 -8.15 15.81
CA VAL A 10 -1.29 -7.17 14.72
C VAL A 10 0.07 -7.08 14.05
N PHE A 11 0.09 -7.31 12.75
CA PHE A 11 1.28 -7.17 11.92
C PHE A 11 1.14 -5.96 11.02
N ASP A 12 2.12 -5.07 11.05
CA ASP A 12 2.25 -4.02 10.04
C ASP A 12 2.96 -4.62 8.81
N ILE A 13 2.23 -4.68 7.71
CA ILE A 13 2.71 -5.18 6.42
C ILE A 13 2.92 -4.05 5.41
N THR A 14 2.90 -2.79 5.85
CA THR A 14 3.15 -1.65 4.98
C THR A 14 4.63 -1.48 4.68
N LEU A 15 4.94 -0.92 3.52
CA LEU A 15 6.31 -0.52 3.19
C LEU A 15 6.70 0.73 3.99
N PRO A 16 7.88 0.77 4.62
CA PRO A 16 8.38 1.98 5.25
C PRO A 16 8.49 3.12 4.24
N LEU A 17 7.93 4.27 4.57
CA LEU A 17 8.09 5.48 3.77
C LEU A 17 9.38 6.21 4.16
N SER A 18 10.29 6.35 3.23
CA SER A 18 11.58 7.03 3.39
C SER A 18 12.03 7.64 2.07
N GLY A 19 13.11 8.44 2.10
CA GLY A 19 13.71 8.93 0.85
C GLY A 19 14.29 7.85 -0.06
N LYS A 20 14.32 6.58 0.39
CA LYS A 20 14.74 5.40 -0.40
C LYS A 20 13.56 4.55 -0.88
N THR A 21 12.33 4.93 -0.57
CA THR A 21 11.16 4.17 -1.01
C THR A 21 11.08 4.19 -2.53
N LEU A 22 10.97 3.01 -3.11
CA LEU A 22 10.88 2.86 -4.56
C LEU A 22 9.65 3.59 -5.10
N HIS A 23 9.81 4.25 -6.21
CA HIS A 23 8.76 4.99 -6.92
C HIS A 23 8.89 4.74 -8.42
N TYR A 24 7.81 4.98 -9.16
CA TYR A 24 7.83 4.81 -10.61
C TYR A 24 8.81 5.81 -11.26
N PRO A 25 9.59 5.41 -12.26
CA PRO A 25 10.51 6.30 -12.96
C PRO A 25 9.80 7.51 -13.55
N GLY A 26 10.24 8.71 -13.18
CA GLY A 26 9.63 9.97 -13.59
C GLY A 26 8.67 10.59 -12.57
N ASP A 27 8.25 9.83 -11.55
CA ASP A 27 7.43 10.35 -10.47
C ASP A 27 8.26 11.15 -9.46
N SER A 28 7.59 12.02 -8.71
CA SER A 28 8.19 12.77 -7.61
C SER A 28 8.63 11.82 -6.50
N THR A 29 9.86 12.02 -6.02
CA THR A 29 10.36 11.31 -4.85
C THR A 29 9.65 11.77 -3.57
N LEU A 30 9.66 10.89 -2.55
CA LEU A 30 9.25 11.26 -1.21
C LEU A 30 10.28 12.23 -0.60
N VAL A 31 9.81 13.39 -0.17
CA VAL A 31 10.63 14.40 0.50
C VAL A 31 10.12 14.66 1.91
N PHE A 32 10.99 14.48 2.90
CA PHE A 32 10.76 14.92 4.27
C PHE A 32 11.55 16.21 4.52
N LYS A 33 10.85 17.25 4.92
CA LYS A 33 11.47 18.52 5.34
C LYS A 33 11.09 18.79 6.79
N LYS A 34 12.09 18.84 7.68
CA LYS A 34 11.87 19.34 9.04
C LYS A 34 11.66 20.85 8.96
N GLU A 35 10.53 21.34 9.46
CA GLU A 35 10.17 22.76 9.44
C GLU A 35 10.53 23.45 10.75
N SER A 36 10.45 22.69 11.86
CA SER A 36 10.88 23.13 13.20
C SER A 36 11.43 21.96 13.98
N ASP A 37 12.30 22.23 14.98
CA ASP A 37 12.96 21.21 15.78
C ASP A 37 13.24 21.71 17.20
N ILE A 38 12.65 21.04 18.19
CA ILE A 38 12.92 21.32 19.62
C ILE A 38 14.42 21.25 19.93
N ALA A 39 15.15 20.33 19.30
CA ALA A 39 16.60 20.22 19.49
C ALA A 39 17.38 21.44 18.98
N GLN A 40 16.77 22.29 18.17
CA GLN A 40 17.32 23.54 17.66
C GLN A 40 16.75 24.78 18.40
N GLY A 41 15.94 24.57 19.45
CA GLY A 41 15.37 25.64 20.26
C GLY A 41 13.96 26.08 19.88
N ASP A 42 13.32 25.40 18.93
CA ASP A 42 11.94 25.66 18.57
C ASP A 42 10.97 25.19 19.66
N SER A 43 9.74 25.69 19.66
CA SER A 43 8.70 25.33 20.62
C SER A 43 8.11 23.93 20.39
N LEU A 44 8.26 23.40 19.16
CA LEU A 44 7.78 22.09 18.74
C LEU A 44 8.64 21.51 17.62
N THR A 45 8.52 20.21 17.37
CA THR A 45 9.09 19.58 16.19
C THR A 45 7.98 19.29 15.17
N ALA A 46 8.14 19.80 13.95
CA ALA A 46 7.23 19.60 12.85
C ALA A 46 7.98 19.22 11.58
N SER A 47 7.35 18.40 10.76
CA SER A 47 7.88 17.99 9.47
C SER A 47 6.81 18.14 8.38
N HIS A 48 7.24 18.53 7.21
CA HIS A 48 6.47 18.53 5.98
C HIS A 48 6.82 17.29 5.16
N VAL A 49 5.81 16.64 4.57
CA VAL A 49 5.98 15.52 3.65
C VAL A 49 5.38 15.88 2.31
N SER A 50 6.17 15.70 1.25
CA SER A 50 5.71 15.82 -0.13
C SER A 50 6.00 14.52 -0.87
N MET A 51 4.98 13.94 -1.51
CA MET A 51 5.11 12.66 -2.20
C MET A 51 4.04 12.51 -3.29
N ASN A 52 4.31 11.65 -4.27
CA ASN A 52 3.28 11.11 -5.14
C ASN A 52 2.38 10.16 -4.34
N CYS A 53 1.07 10.16 -4.59
CA CYS A 53 0.13 9.27 -3.90
C CYS A 53 0.36 7.80 -4.23
N HIS A 54 1.03 7.49 -5.34
CA HIS A 54 1.36 6.13 -5.79
C HIS A 54 2.73 5.66 -5.32
N ILE A 55 3.14 5.99 -4.10
CA ILE A 55 4.40 5.55 -3.51
C ILE A 55 4.16 4.66 -2.29
N GLY A 56 4.95 3.59 -2.15
CA GLY A 56 4.83 2.65 -1.04
C GLY A 56 3.53 1.85 -1.06
N THR A 57 3.02 1.51 0.12
CA THR A 57 1.75 0.80 0.27
C THR A 57 0.60 1.78 0.17
N HIS A 58 -0.22 1.66 -0.86
CA HIS A 58 -1.33 2.57 -1.15
C HIS A 58 -2.52 1.84 -1.77
N VAL A 59 -3.58 2.56 -2.00
CA VAL A 59 -4.77 2.09 -2.72
C VAL A 59 -5.06 3.03 -3.90
N ASP A 60 -5.52 2.46 -4.99
CA ASP A 60 -5.98 3.21 -6.15
C ASP A 60 -7.52 3.28 -6.16
N ALA A 61 -8.04 4.48 -6.32
CA ALA A 61 -9.45 4.67 -6.58
C ALA A 61 -9.78 4.41 -8.06
N PRO A 62 -11.03 4.05 -8.41
CA PRO A 62 -11.44 3.89 -9.82
C PRO A 62 -11.11 5.11 -10.69
N ALA A 63 -11.20 6.32 -10.13
CA ALA A 63 -10.85 7.57 -10.83
C ALA A 63 -9.40 7.62 -11.31
N HIS A 64 -8.51 6.77 -10.80
CA HIS A 64 -7.12 6.71 -11.28
C HIS A 64 -7.03 6.30 -12.77
N PHE A 65 -7.90 5.42 -13.22
CA PHE A 65 -7.91 4.91 -14.61
C PHE A 65 -9.19 5.25 -15.37
N LEU A 66 -10.28 5.60 -14.69
CA LEU A 66 -11.58 5.85 -15.29
C LEU A 66 -11.96 7.32 -15.08
N GLY A 67 -12.21 8.03 -16.18
CA GLY A 67 -12.50 9.48 -16.13
C GLY A 67 -13.80 9.86 -15.39
N ASP A 68 -14.70 8.90 -15.21
CA ASP A 68 -15.96 9.01 -14.46
C ASP A 68 -15.98 8.07 -13.23
N GLY A 69 -14.82 7.56 -12.84
CA GLY A 69 -14.68 6.67 -11.67
C GLY A 69 -14.82 7.39 -10.34
N GLU A 70 -15.28 6.66 -9.31
CA GLU A 70 -15.33 7.16 -7.93
C GLU A 70 -13.93 7.56 -7.45
N THR A 71 -13.84 8.69 -6.76
CA THR A 71 -12.63 9.13 -6.04
C THR A 71 -12.50 8.40 -4.70
N LEU A 72 -11.34 8.49 -4.05
CA LEU A 72 -11.08 7.74 -2.82
C LEU A 72 -12.04 8.12 -1.67
N ASP A 73 -12.41 9.39 -1.57
CA ASP A 73 -13.32 9.91 -0.55
C ASP A 73 -14.79 9.52 -0.79
N GLU A 74 -15.15 9.11 -2.00
CA GLU A 74 -16.47 8.57 -2.33
C GLU A 74 -16.57 7.07 -2.01
N LEU A 75 -15.46 6.36 -1.88
CA LEU A 75 -15.45 4.94 -1.58
C LEU A 75 -15.86 4.66 -0.15
N ARG A 76 -16.71 3.63 0.05
CA ARG A 76 -17.13 3.23 1.40
C ARG A 76 -15.95 2.62 2.16
N LEU A 77 -15.76 3.05 3.41
CA LEU A 77 -14.72 2.53 4.32
C LEU A 77 -14.72 1.00 4.45
N GLY A 78 -15.88 0.36 4.33
CA GLY A 78 -16.00 -1.10 4.35
C GLY A 78 -15.27 -1.82 3.21
N ARG A 79 -14.82 -1.09 2.18
CA ARG A 79 -13.93 -1.66 1.13
C ARG A 79 -12.48 -1.83 1.58
N PHE A 80 -12.10 -1.21 2.70
CA PHE A 80 -10.71 -1.21 3.20
C PHE A 80 -10.55 -2.02 4.49
N HIS A 81 -11.61 -2.68 4.96
CA HIS A 81 -11.60 -3.44 6.18
C HIS A 81 -12.42 -4.73 6.03
N GLY A 82 -11.84 -5.86 6.43
CA GLY A 82 -12.51 -7.15 6.40
C GLY A 82 -11.54 -8.31 6.50
N SER A 83 -12.06 -9.53 6.38
CA SER A 83 -11.26 -10.73 6.24
C SER A 83 -10.56 -10.73 4.88
N ALA A 84 -9.38 -11.35 4.83
CA ALA A 84 -8.59 -11.45 3.62
C ALA A 84 -8.17 -12.89 3.35
N ILE A 85 -8.02 -13.21 2.06
CA ILE A 85 -7.41 -14.45 1.59
C ILE A 85 -6.18 -14.08 0.79
N VAL A 86 -5.07 -14.75 1.04
CA VAL A 86 -3.82 -14.55 0.30
C VAL A 86 -3.62 -15.73 -0.63
N TYR A 87 -3.44 -15.45 -1.92
CA TYR A 87 -3.06 -16.43 -2.93
C TYR A 87 -1.62 -16.16 -3.38
N GLU A 88 -0.82 -17.20 -3.42
CA GLU A 88 0.55 -17.13 -3.90
C GLU A 88 0.60 -17.44 -5.39
N ILE A 89 1.11 -16.50 -6.20
CA ILE A 89 1.27 -16.61 -7.66
C ILE A 89 2.69 -16.15 -7.98
N LEU A 90 3.63 -17.08 -8.06
CA LEU A 90 5.07 -16.77 -8.19
C LEU A 90 5.60 -16.93 -9.61
N ASP A 91 4.97 -17.78 -10.42
CA ASP A 91 5.52 -18.24 -11.70
C ASP A 91 4.88 -17.53 -12.92
N CYS A 92 4.52 -16.25 -12.77
CA CYS A 92 3.97 -15.47 -13.88
C CYS A 92 4.64 -14.09 -14.01
N ASP A 93 4.68 -13.59 -15.24
CA ASP A 93 5.07 -12.21 -15.53
C ASP A 93 3.85 -11.29 -15.66
N VAL A 94 2.69 -11.85 -15.96
CA VAL A 94 1.40 -11.15 -16.04
C VAL A 94 0.32 -12.05 -15.46
N ILE A 95 -0.39 -11.55 -14.46
CA ILE A 95 -1.53 -12.26 -13.86
C ILE A 95 -2.74 -12.14 -14.78
N THR A 96 -3.26 -13.29 -15.22
CA THR A 96 -4.46 -13.38 -16.04
C THR A 96 -5.63 -13.97 -15.24
N ARG A 97 -6.81 -13.97 -15.81
CA ARG A 97 -7.98 -14.60 -15.18
C ARG A 97 -7.78 -16.09 -14.90
N GLN A 98 -6.94 -16.77 -15.68
CA GLN A 98 -6.68 -18.20 -15.52
C GLN A 98 -5.79 -18.50 -14.30
N ASP A 99 -5.01 -17.53 -13.87
CA ASP A 99 -4.11 -17.64 -12.71
C ASP A 99 -4.87 -17.37 -11.41
N LEU A 100 -6.08 -16.80 -11.50
CA LEU A 100 -6.89 -16.48 -10.33
C LEU A 100 -7.73 -17.70 -9.93
N PRO A 101 -7.86 -17.97 -8.61
CA PRO A 101 -8.74 -19.02 -8.12
C PRO A 101 -10.21 -18.71 -8.45
N GLU A 102 -11.04 -19.72 -8.51
CA GLU A 102 -12.50 -19.53 -8.58
C GLU A 102 -13.00 -18.87 -7.28
N LEU A 103 -13.17 -17.56 -7.33
CA LEU A 103 -13.75 -16.81 -6.23
C LEU A 103 -15.26 -16.98 -6.25
N LYS A 104 -15.82 -17.57 -5.21
CA LYS A 104 -17.27 -17.61 -5.04
C LYS A 104 -17.76 -16.20 -4.70
N THR A 105 -18.72 -15.71 -5.46
CA THR A 105 -19.31 -14.35 -5.26
C THR A 105 -19.96 -14.15 -3.89
N SER A 106 -20.19 -15.22 -3.12
CA SER A 106 -20.65 -15.19 -1.73
C SER A 106 -19.56 -14.80 -0.73
N ASP A 107 -18.29 -14.94 -1.10
CA ASP A 107 -17.17 -14.76 -0.21
C ASP A 107 -16.75 -13.28 -0.21
N ARG A 108 -17.19 -12.55 0.81
CA ARG A 108 -16.86 -11.14 1.01
C ARG A 108 -15.46 -10.98 1.61
N HIS A 109 -14.46 -11.50 0.93
CA HIS A 109 -13.08 -11.39 1.37
C HIS A 109 -12.31 -10.41 0.49
N HIS A 110 -11.34 -9.72 1.10
CA HIS A 110 -10.29 -9.08 0.32
C HIS A 110 -9.37 -10.18 -0.22
N VAL A 111 -8.96 -10.04 -1.45
CA VAL A 111 -8.05 -10.97 -2.10
C VAL A 111 -6.70 -10.30 -2.24
N PHE A 112 -5.69 -10.89 -1.64
CA PHE A 112 -4.31 -10.47 -1.80
C PHE A 112 -3.58 -11.48 -2.68
N LEU A 113 -2.84 -10.98 -3.64
CA LEU A 113 -1.99 -11.78 -4.50
C LEU A 113 -0.54 -11.60 -4.06
N LYS A 114 0.07 -12.65 -3.50
CA LYS A 114 1.49 -12.66 -3.20
C LYS A 114 2.24 -13.10 -4.46
N THR A 115 2.97 -12.18 -5.04
CA THR A 115 3.72 -12.39 -6.28
C THR A 115 5.23 -12.34 -6.02
N LYS A 116 6.04 -12.63 -7.05
CA LYS A 116 7.50 -12.43 -7.02
C LYS A 116 7.92 -10.97 -6.77
N ASN A 117 7.00 -10.01 -6.89
CA ASN A 117 7.28 -8.61 -6.59
C ASN A 117 7.78 -8.39 -5.16
N SER A 118 7.42 -9.27 -4.21
CA SER A 118 7.95 -9.22 -2.85
C SER A 118 9.48 -9.35 -2.78
N GLU A 119 10.08 -10.08 -3.73
CA GLU A 119 11.54 -10.21 -3.84
C GLU A 119 12.14 -8.98 -4.52
N LEU A 120 11.44 -8.41 -5.50
CA LEU A 120 11.88 -7.21 -6.21
C LEU A 120 11.90 -5.97 -5.32
N LEU A 121 11.09 -5.92 -4.28
CA LEU A 121 11.10 -4.84 -3.28
C LEU A 121 12.41 -4.72 -2.49
N GLN A 122 13.25 -5.74 -2.51
CA GLN A 122 14.58 -5.71 -1.90
C GLN A 122 15.63 -5.05 -2.80
N LEU A 123 15.30 -4.78 -4.06
CA LEU A 123 16.19 -4.07 -4.98
C LEU A 123 16.18 -2.58 -4.62
N GLU A 124 17.32 -1.91 -4.81
CA GLU A 124 17.44 -0.46 -4.57
C GLU A 124 16.89 0.38 -5.73
N GLU A 125 16.54 -0.25 -6.85
CA GLU A 125 16.04 0.40 -8.06
C GLU A 125 14.71 -0.19 -8.51
N PHE A 126 13.86 0.64 -9.11
CA PHE A 126 12.61 0.20 -9.71
C PHE A 126 12.86 -0.82 -10.82
N SER A 127 12.14 -1.91 -10.80
CA SER A 127 12.22 -2.96 -11.80
C SER A 127 11.01 -2.94 -12.73
N SER A 128 11.22 -2.90 -14.03
CA SER A 128 10.16 -3.08 -15.03
C SER A 128 9.62 -4.51 -15.12
N ARG A 129 10.15 -5.44 -14.28
CA ARG A 129 9.73 -6.85 -14.22
C ARG A 129 8.66 -7.13 -13.19
N TYR A 130 8.03 -6.10 -12.62
CA TYR A 130 6.84 -6.26 -11.80
C TYR A 130 5.71 -6.90 -12.62
N CYS A 131 4.96 -7.82 -12.02
CA CYS A 131 3.75 -8.39 -12.57
C CYS A 131 2.49 -7.86 -11.90
#